data_c1e6d526fe6a386f86357908cc5cedab
#
_entry.id   c1e6d526fe6a386f86357908cc5cedab
#
_cell.length_a   1.000
_cell.length_b   1.000
_cell.length_c   1.000
_cell.angle_alpha   90.00
_cell.angle_beta   90.00
_cell.angle_gamma   90.00
#
_symmetry.space_group_name_H-M   'P 1'
#
loop_
_entity.id
_entity.type
_entity.pdbx_description
1 polymer ?
#
loop_
_entity_poly.entity_id
_entity_poly.type
_entity_poly.pdbx_seq_one_letter_code
_entity_poly.pdbx_strand_id
1 'polypeptide(L)'
;HVFIVSEASGHGMQVFDLTQLRNISSPTTFSNTAYYSGFGNAHNIFINEDTGFAYAVGTSTCGGGLHIVDISTPSIPSKSACVSDPNTGRNGTGYSHDVQCVVYNGPDRDYVGKEICFGSNETNVWIADLNTKSEDSSGAKTIGLGSYDNYYTHQGWLTEDHKYFIVNDELDENSNAYN
;
A
#
# COMPACT_ATOMS: atom_id res chain seq x y z
N HIS A 1 -10.36 -6.19 -12.71
CA HIS A 1 -10.36 -4.71 -12.64
C HIS A 1 -8.93 -4.18 -12.59
N VAL A 2 -8.76 -2.91 -12.94
CA VAL A 2 -7.56 -2.13 -12.67
C VAL A 2 -7.95 -0.95 -11.79
N PHE A 3 -7.05 -0.59 -10.87
CA PHE A 3 -7.18 0.52 -9.94
C PHE A 3 -6.07 1.52 -10.22
N ILE A 4 -6.42 2.78 -10.44
CA ILE A 4 -5.48 3.82 -10.89
C ILE A 4 -5.55 4.97 -9.90
N VAL A 5 -4.41 5.31 -9.33
CA VAL A 5 -4.20 6.47 -8.47
C VAL A 5 -3.20 7.43 -9.10
N SER A 6 -3.07 8.62 -8.56
CA SER A 6 -2.13 9.64 -9.05
C SER A 6 -1.79 10.61 -7.92
N GLU A 7 -0.63 11.21 -7.98
CA GLU A 7 -0.25 12.34 -7.12
C GLU A 7 -0.96 13.66 -7.47
N ALA A 8 -1.68 13.70 -8.61
CA ALA A 8 -2.43 14.88 -8.99
C ALA A 8 -3.56 15.17 -7.99
N SER A 9 -3.67 16.43 -7.57
CA SER A 9 -4.69 16.84 -6.62
C SER A 9 -6.10 16.56 -7.14
N GLY A 10 -6.95 15.95 -6.31
CA GLY A 10 -8.33 15.63 -6.64
C GLY A 10 -8.50 14.42 -7.57
N HIS A 11 -7.42 13.68 -7.88
CA HIS A 11 -7.51 12.50 -8.75
C HIS A 11 -8.30 11.35 -8.12
N GLY A 12 -8.15 11.10 -6.82
CA GLY A 12 -8.76 9.94 -6.15
C GLY A 12 -8.27 8.60 -6.70
N MET A 13 -9.16 7.59 -6.69
CA MET A 13 -8.90 6.29 -7.30
C MET A 13 -9.95 6.00 -8.37
N GLN A 14 -9.50 5.73 -9.58
CA GLN A 14 -10.35 5.26 -10.67
C GLN A 14 -10.33 3.74 -10.73
N VAL A 15 -11.48 3.13 -10.99
CA VAL A 15 -11.63 1.69 -11.18
C VAL A 15 -12.12 1.43 -12.59
N PHE A 16 -11.51 0.49 -13.29
CA PHE A 16 -11.93 0.10 -14.61
C PHE A 16 -12.07 -1.42 -14.73
N ASP A 17 -13.21 -1.85 -15.26
CA ASP A 17 -13.47 -3.26 -15.53
C ASP A 17 -12.79 -3.70 -16.83
N LEU A 18 -11.70 -4.46 -16.71
CA LEU A 18 -10.92 -4.96 -17.84
C LEU A 18 -11.72 -5.89 -18.78
N THR A 19 -12.84 -6.43 -18.33
CA THR A 19 -13.68 -7.27 -19.21
C THR A 19 -14.26 -6.47 -20.38
N GLN A 20 -14.38 -5.14 -20.24
CA GLN A 20 -14.81 -4.25 -21.32
C GLN A 20 -13.82 -4.20 -22.50
N LEU A 21 -12.58 -4.64 -22.29
CA LEU A 21 -11.58 -4.71 -23.38
C LEU A 21 -11.77 -5.93 -24.28
N ARG A 22 -12.67 -6.85 -23.93
CA ARG A 22 -12.93 -8.05 -24.74
C ARG A 22 -13.66 -7.66 -26.02
N ASN A 23 -13.24 -8.25 -27.14
CA ASN A 23 -13.87 -8.10 -28.45
C ASN A 23 -13.83 -6.67 -29.02
N ILE A 24 -12.91 -5.83 -28.57
CA ILE A 24 -12.69 -4.51 -29.17
C ILE A 24 -11.97 -4.68 -30.51
N SER A 25 -12.59 -4.16 -31.57
CA SER A 25 -12.10 -4.26 -32.95
C SER A 25 -11.55 -2.94 -33.51
N SER A 26 -11.68 -1.85 -32.76
CA SER A 26 -11.23 -0.51 -33.14
C SER A 26 -10.83 0.30 -31.90
N PRO A 27 -10.00 1.34 -32.04
CA PRO A 27 -9.70 2.25 -30.93
C PRO A 27 -10.98 2.78 -30.28
N THR A 28 -11.11 2.63 -28.97
CA THR A 28 -12.30 2.98 -28.19
C THR A 28 -11.88 3.73 -26.92
N THR A 29 -12.60 4.79 -26.59
CA THR A 29 -12.45 5.50 -25.33
C THR A 29 -13.45 4.94 -24.32
N PHE A 30 -12.96 4.60 -23.14
CA PHE A 30 -13.77 4.07 -22.04
C PHE A 30 -13.89 5.09 -20.92
N SER A 31 -15.01 5.02 -20.21
CA SER A 31 -15.17 5.67 -18.91
C SER A 31 -14.77 4.70 -17.79
N ASN A 32 -14.37 5.23 -16.64
CA ASN A 32 -14.15 4.42 -15.44
C ASN A 32 -15.44 3.70 -15.01
N THR A 33 -15.29 2.50 -14.46
CA THR A 33 -16.41 1.72 -13.90
C THR A 33 -16.88 2.31 -12.57
N ALA A 34 -15.92 2.78 -11.77
CA ALA A 34 -16.19 3.47 -10.52
C ALA A 34 -15.11 4.52 -10.23
N TYR A 35 -15.45 5.45 -9.35
CA TYR A 35 -14.56 6.48 -8.85
C TYR A 35 -14.67 6.58 -7.33
N TYR A 36 -13.54 6.55 -6.64
CA TYR A 36 -13.45 6.71 -5.21
C TYR A 36 -12.73 8.02 -4.86
N SER A 37 -13.40 8.89 -4.11
CA SER A 37 -12.93 10.23 -3.76
C SER A 37 -12.54 10.37 -2.27
N GLY A 38 -12.34 9.27 -1.56
CA GLY A 38 -12.01 9.29 -0.12
C GLY A 38 -10.62 9.85 0.21
N PHE A 39 -9.77 10.00 -0.83
CA PHE A 39 -8.51 10.76 -0.79
C PHE A 39 -8.37 11.59 -2.07
N GLY A 40 -7.57 12.68 -2.00
CA GLY A 40 -7.38 13.56 -3.15
C GLY A 40 -6.28 13.10 -4.10
N ASN A 41 -5.22 12.53 -3.55
CA ASN A 41 -4.06 12.00 -4.27
C ASN A 41 -3.49 10.80 -3.53
N ALA A 42 -2.71 10.01 -4.21
CA ALA A 42 -1.94 8.92 -3.63
C ALA A 42 -0.62 8.74 -4.40
N HIS A 43 0.44 8.38 -3.69
CA HIS A 43 1.73 8.09 -4.28
C HIS A 43 1.73 6.70 -4.94
N ASN A 44 1.26 5.69 -4.20
CA ASN A 44 1.16 4.32 -4.69
C ASN A 44 -0.10 3.61 -4.19
N ILE A 45 -0.39 2.45 -4.74
CA ILE A 45 -1.50 1.59 -4.33
C ILE A 45 -1.11 0.11 -4.46
N PHE A 46 -1.40 -0.66 -3.43
CA PHE A 46 -1.30 -2.11 -3.44
C PHE A 46 -2.69 -2.75 -3.36
N ILE A 47 -2.90 -3.82 -4.11
CA ILE A 47 -4.15 -4.59 -4.12
C ILE A 47 -3.89 -5.97 -3.51
N ASN A 48 -4.57 -6.29 -2.42
CA ASN A 48 -4.62 -7.65 -1.89
C ASN A 48 -5.88 -8.34 -2.41
N GLU A 49 -5.71 -9.17 -3.43
CA GLU A 49 -6.82 -9.88 -4.07
C GLU A 49 -7.44 -10.93 -3.15
N ASP A 50 -6.66 -11.53 -2.25
CA ASP A 50 -7.12 -12.56 -1.32
C ASP A 50 -8.11 -12.03 -0.29
N THR A 51 -7.94 -10.77 0.11
CA THR A 51 -8.77 -10.14 1.15
C THR A 51 -9.76 -9.12 0.60
N GLY A 52 -9.61 -8.71 -0.66
CA GLY A 52 -10.47 -7.73 -1.31
C GLY A 52 -10.27 -6.30 -0.80
N PHE A 53 -9.03 -5.95 -0.42
CA PHE A 53 -8.68 -4.59 0.00
C PHE A 53 -7.61 -3.96 -0.89
N ALA A 54 -7.75 -2.64 -1.09
CA ALA A 54 -6.74 -1.78 -1.66
C ALA A 54 -6.10 -0.91 -0.57
N TYR A 55 -4.79 -0.76 -0.63
CA TYR A 55 -3.98 0.02 0.30
C TYR A 55 -3.33 1.17 -0.48
N ALA A 56 -3.94 2.35 -0.42
CA ALA A 56 -3.36 3.56 -1.01
C ALA A 56 -2.42 4.21 0.02
N VAL A 57 -1.21 4.54 -0.41
CA VAL A 57 -0.15 5.12 0.42
C VAL A 57 0.29 6.48 -0.11
N GLY A 58 0.95 7.27 0.72
CA GLY A 58 1.34 8.64 0.37
C GLY A 58 0.12 9.50 0.01
N THR A 59 -1.02 9.22 0.63
CA THR A 59 -2.25 9.96 0.34
C THR A 59 -2.31 11.27 1.11
N SER A 60 -3.21 12.18 0.70
CA SER A 60 -3.55 13.39 1.44
C SER A 60 -4.30 13.13 2.75
N THR A 61 -4.55 11.86 3.06
CA THR A 61 -5.25 11.39 4.27
C THR A 61 -4.37 10.44 5.07
N CYS A 62 -4.81 9.98 6.22
CA CYS A 62 -4.16 8.97 7.04
C CYS A 62 -2.69 9.28 7.42
N GLY A 63 -2.31 10.57 7.48
CA GLY A 63 -0.93 10.98 7.70
C GLY A 63 0.06 10.53 6.61
N GLY A 64 -0.45 10.18 5.42
CA GLY A 64 0.35 9.57 4.34
C GLY A 64 0.61 8.08 4.52
N GLY A 65 0.12 7.46 5.59
CA GLY A 65 0.15 5.99 5.79
C GLY A 65 -0.90 5.28 4.94
N LEU A 66 -1.46 4.19 5.46
CA LEU A 66 -2.39 3.34 4.71
C LEU A 66 -3.80 3.92 4.73
N HIS A 67 -4.32 4.33 3.59
CA HIS A 67 -5.73 4.55 3.37
C HIS A 67 -6.33 3.26 2.79
N ILE A 68 -7.07 2.51 3.60
CA ILE A 68 -7.57 1.19 3.26
C ILE A 68 -8.97 1.31 2.66
N VAL A 69 -9.15 0.73 1.48
CA VAL A 69 -10.41 0.74 0.73
C VAL A 69 -10.90 -0.69 0.55
N ASP A 70 -12.14 -0.97 0.95
CA ASP A 70 -12.81 -2.22 0.61
C ASP A 70 -13.18 -2.19 -0.88
N ILE A 71 -12.67 -3.16 -1.61
CA ILE A 71 -12.88 -3.38 -3.04
C ILE A 71 -13.45 -4.76 -3.33
N SER A 72 -14.03 -5.43 -2.34
CA SER A 72 -14.70 -6.72 -2.51
C SER A 72 -15.82 -6.65 -3.58
N THR A 73 -16.39 -5.45 -3.74
CA THR A 73 -17.23 -5.08 -4.88
C THR A 73 -16.57 -3.92 -5.62
N PRO A 74 -15.72 -4.17 -6.64
CA PRO A 74 -14.88 -3.12 -7.24
C PRO A 74 -15.64 -1.95 -7.85
N SER A 75 -16.92 -2.15 -8.23
CA SER A 75 -17.79 -1.09 -8.72
C SER A 75 -18.36 -0.16 -7.63
N ILE A 76 -18.17 -0.52 -6.35
CA ILE A 76 -18.67 0.25 -5.19
C ILE A 76 -17.58 0.28 -4.11
N PRO A 77 -16.41 0.87 -4.39
CA PRO A 77 -15.32 0.93 -3.41
C PRO A 77 -15.72 1.82 -2.23
N SER A 78 -15.38 1.40 -1.02
CA SER A 78 -15.73 2.15 0.20
C SER A 78 -14.53 2.22 1.16
N LYS A 79 -14.45 3.32 1.94
CA LYS A 79 -13.42 3.45 2.96
C LYS A 79 -13.59 2.37 4.04
N SER A 80 -12.51 1.68 4.37
CA SER A 80 -12.47 0.70 5.45
C SER A 80 -11.76 1.27 6.69
N ALA A 81 -10.51 1.70 6.54
CA ALA A 81 -9.71 2.16 7.67
C ALA A 81 -8.62 3.17 7.25
N CYS A 82 -8.03 3.80 8.25
CA CYS A 82 -6.89 4.70 8.15
C CYS A 82 -5.83 4.26 9.16
N VAL A 83 -4.62 3.94 8.71
CA VAL A 83 -3.56 3.41 9.59
C VAL A 83 -2.23 4.07 9.28
N SER A 84 -1.55 4.54 10.33
CA SER A 84 -0.17 5.02 10.27
C SER A 84 0.53 4.79 11.60
N ASP A 85 1.84 4.69 11.61
CA ASP A 85 2.63 4.63 12.83
C ASP A 85 3.52 5.90 12.92
N PRO A 86 3.27 6.80 13.88
CA PRO A 86 4.02 8.04 14.03
C PRO A 86 5.49 7.83 14.45
N ASN A 87 5.91 6.60 14.71
CA ASN A 87 7.32 6.27 14.94
C ASN A 87 8.06 5.93 13.63
N THR A 88 7.38 6.03 12.49
CA THR A 88 7.93 5.75 11.15
C THR A 88 7.84 6.97 10.25
N GLY A 89 8.50 6.90 9.10
CA GLY A 89 8.58 8.03 8.18
C GLY A 89 9.54 9.14 8.65
N ARG A 90 9.97 9.99 7.74
CA ARG A 90 10.83 11.13 8.10
C ARG A 90 10.11 12.07 9.07
N ASN A 91 10.79 12.43 10.14
CA ASN A 91 10.24 13.28 11.20
C ASN A 91 8.99 12.74 11.90
N GLY A 92 8.78 11.43 11.89
CA GLY A 92 7.66 10.80 12.59
C GLY A 92 6.30 11.13 11.96
N THR A 93 6.23 11.18 10.65
CA THR A 93 4.99 11.49 9.92
C THR A 93 4.05 10.30 9.81
N GLY A 94 4.58 9.07 9.93
CA GLY A 94 3.82 7.84 9.61
C GLY A 94 3.63 7.63 8.12
N TYR A 95 4.33 8.38 7.28
CA TYR A 95 4.24 8.28 5.83
C TYR A 95 4.76 6.92 5.34
N SER A 96 4.00 6.29 4.45
CA SER A 96 4.41 5.10 3.70
C SER A 96 4.55 5.47 2.23
N HIS A 97 5.74 5.22 1.67
CA HIS A 97 6.04 5.46 0.26
C HIS A 97 5.49 4.33 -0.60
N ASP A 98 5.69 3.11 -0.16
CA ASP A 98 5.18 1.90 -0.80
C ASP A 98 4.74 0.87 0.24
N VAL A 99 3.95 -0.12 -0.18
CA VAL A 99 3.46 -1.18 0.71
C VAL A 99 3.16 -2.46 -0.04
N GLN A 100 3.44 -3.59 0.58
CA GLN A 100 2.89 -4.90 0.21
C GLN A 100 2.11 -5.48 1.39
N CYS A 101 0.85 -5.88 1.17
CA CYS A 101 -0.01 -6.50 2.18
C CYS A 101 -0.41 -7.90 1.72
N VAL A 102 -0.15 -8.91 2.52
CA VAL A 102 -0.37 -10.32 2.16
C VAL A 102 -1.10 -11.07 3.25
N VAL A 103 -1.82 -12.12 2.90
CA VAL A 103 -2.16 -13.17 3.86
C VAL A 103 -0.89 -13.97 4.13
N TYR A 104 -0.29 -13.72 5.29
CA TYR A 104 1.06 -14.21 5.60
C TYR A 104 1.09 -15.74 5.70
N ASN A 105 2.06 -16.33 5.04
CA ASN A 105 2.31 -17.78 5.05
C ASN A 105 3.80 -18.13 5.22
N GLY A 106 4.52 -17.26 5.93
CA GLY A 106 5.96 -17.43 6.19
C GLY A 106 6.27 -18.26 7.44
N PRO A 107 7.54 -18.23 7.87
CA PRO A 107 8.02 -19.08 8.96
C PRO A 107 7.50 -18.69 10.35
N ASP A 108 7.07 -17.45 10.56
CA ASP A 108 6.54 -17.00 11.87
C ASP A 108 5.10 -17.46 12.05
N ARG A 109 4.94 -18.53 12.84
CA ARG A 109 3.66 -19.20 13.03
C ARG A 109 2.60 -18.38 13.76
N ASP A 110 2.99 -17.35 14.49
CA ASP A 110 2.07 -16.46 15.22
C ASP A 110 1.27 -15.58 14.26
N TYR A 111 1.75 -15.43 13.01
CA TYR A 111 1.15 -14.57 11.99
C TYR A 111 0.61 -15.32 10.77
N VAL A 112 0.80 -16.62 10.68
CA VAL A 112 0.24 -17.42 9.56
C VAL A 112 -1.26 -17.25 9.47
N GLY A 113 -1.75 -16.92 8.25
CA GLY A 113 -3.16 -16.68 7.96
C GLY A 113 -3.67 -15.29 8.32
N LYS A 114 -2.84 -14.44 8.93
CA LYS A 114 -3.18 -13.03 9.18
C LYS A 114 -2.78 -12.14 8.00
N GLU A 115 -3.44 -11.01 7.85
CA GLU A 115 -3.03 -10.01 6.89
C GLU A 115 -1.94 -9.13 7.48
N ILE A 116 -0.74 -9.23 6.90
CA ILE A 116 0.45 -8.49 7.32
C ILE A 116 0.87 -7.56 6.20
N CYS A 117 1.11 -6.31 6.55
CA CYS A 117 1.63 -5.29 5.64
C CYS A 117 3.09 -4.97 5.94
N PHE A 118 3.85 -4.80 4.87
CA PHE A 118 5.25 -4.39 4.86
C PHE A 118 5.33 -3.04 4.15
N GLY A 119 5.40 -1.97 4.92
CA GLY A 119 5.48 -0.60 4.42
C GLY A 119 6.93 -0.12 4.30
N SER A 120 7.28 0.47 3.17
CA SER A 120 8.52 1.19 2.98
C SER A 120 8.32 2.63 3.42
N ASN A 121 8.74 2.96 4.66
CA ASN A 121 8.38 4.20 5.33
C ASN A 121 9.56 5.18 5.39
N GLU A 122 10.25 5.40 4.26
CA GLU A 122 11.37 6.33 4.09
C GLU A 122 12.60 6.01 4.96
N THR A 123 12.43 5.73 6.25
CA THR A 123 13.51 5.51 7.22
C THR A 123 13.64 4.07 7.70
N ASN A 124 12.65 3.25 7.40
CA ASN A 124 12.61 1.84 7.84
C ASN A 124 11.55 1.06 7.06
N VAL A 125 11.60 -0.25 7.19
CA VAL A 125 10.49 -1.13 6.79
C VAL A 125 9.57 -1.26 8.00
N TRP A 126 8.32 -0.83 7.85
CA TRP A 126 7.28 -0.98 8.86
C TRP A 126 6.51 -2.28 8.64
N ILE A 127 6.40 -3.10 9.69
CA ILE A 127 5.67 -4.37 9.63
C ILE A 127 4.45 -4.27 10.54
N ALA A 128 3.26 -4.41 9.98
CA ALA A 128 2.00 -4.23 10.68
C ALA A 128 1.05 -5.42 10.52
N ASP A 129 0.46 -5.86 11.63
CA ASP A 129 -0.68 -6.79 11.65
C ASP A 129 -1.96 -5.98 11.39
N LEU A 130 -2.59 -6.21 10.24
CA LEU A 130 -3.85 -5.59 9.82
C LEU A 130 -5.00 -6.58 9.76
N ASN A 131 -4.90 -7.69 10.49
CA ASN A 131 -5.97 -8.68 10.54
C ASN A 131 -7.30 -8.09 11.04
N THR A 132 -7.23 -7.06 11.88
CA THR A 132 -8.39 -6.25 12.25
C THR A 132 -8.23 -4.85 11.65
N LYS A 133 -9.12 -4.47 10.74
CA LYS A 133 -9.16 -3.14 10.15
C LYS A 133 -10.18 -2.31 10.91
N SER A 134 -9.74 -1.30 11.65
CA SER A 134 -10.63 -0.35 12.33
C SER A 134 -10.22 1.08 12.03
N GLU A 135 -11.19 2.00 12.01
CA GLU A 135 -10.95 3.42 11.75
C GLU A 135 -10.15 4.11 12.85
N ASP A 136 -10.19 3.59 14.06
CA ASP A 136 -9.26 3.97 15.11
C ASP A 136 -7.99 3.11 14.92
N SER A 137 -6.83 3.72 14.93
CA SER A 137 -5.52 3.06 14.83
C SER A 137 -5.30 1.90 15.83
N SER A 138 -6.28 1.60 16.68
CA SER A 138 -6.27 0.46 17.60
C SER A 138 -6.39 -0.90 16.91
N GLY A 139 -6.85 -0.94 15.64
CA GLY A 139 -6.98 -2.16 14.87
C GLY A 139 -5.71 -2.61 14.17
N ALA A 140 -4.76 -1.72 13.95
CA ALA A 140 -3.47 -2.05 13.37
C ALA A 140 -2.40 -2.09 14.46
N LYS A 141 -1.63 -3.14 14.46
CA LYS A 141 -0.53 -3.32 15.41
C LYS A 141 0.78 -3.35 14.67
N THR A 142 1.66 -2.39 14.95
CA THR A 142 3.08 -2.52 14.57
C THR A 142 3.66 -3.74 15.28
N ILE A 143 4.19 -4.68 14.51
CA ILE A 143 4.79 -5.91 15.01
C ILE A 143 6.31 -5.92 14.83
N GLY A 144 6.83 -5.05 13.97
CA GLY A 144 8.26 -4.91 13.79
C GLY A 144 8.65 -3.69 12.97
N LEU A 145 9.90 -3.29 13.12
CA LEU A 145 10.57 -2.28 12.30
C LEU A 145 11.89 -2.87 11.80
N GLY A 146 12.03 -2.98 10.49
CA GLY A 146 13.28 -3.33 9.83
C GLY A 146 14.11 -2.09 9.60
N SER A 147 15.27 -1.98 10.26
CA SER A 147 16.20 -0.86 10.10
C SER A 147 17.51 -1.32 9.48
N TYR A 148 18.07 -0.50 8.62
CA TYR A 148 19.38 -0.67 8.00
C TYR A 148 20.02 0.72 7.83
N ASP A 149 21.24 0.79 7.37
CA ASP A 149 21.89 2.07 7.03
C ASP A 149 21.34 2.55 5.69
N ASN A 150 20.25 3.31 5.75
CA ASN A 150 19.46 3.71 4.60
C ASN A 150 19.53 5.21 4.33
N TYR A 151 19.32 5.57 3.07
CA TYR A 151 19.05 6.95 2.64
C TYR A 151 17.56 7.20 2.45
N TYR A 152 16.86 6.25 1.81
CA TYR A 152 15.42 6.32 1.61
C TYR A 152 14.85 4.93 1.37
N THR A 153 14.21 4.36 2.37
CA THR A 153 13.50 3.08 2.22
C THR A 153 12.34 3.27 1.26
N HIS A 154 12.53 2.84 0.02
CA HIS A 154 11.71 3.19 -1.13
C HIS A 154 10.57 2.20 -1.37
N GLN A 155 10.93 0.97 -1.68
CA GLN A 155 9.99 -0.10 -1.97
C GLN A 155 10.57 -1.46 -1.56
N GLY A 156 9.75 -2.49 -1.58
CA GLY A 156 10.22 -3.84 -1.34
C GLY A 156 9.17 -4.89 -1.66
N TRP A 157 9.60 -6.14 -1.67
CA TRP A 157 8.73 -7.27 -1.97
C TRP A 157 9.14 -8.51 -1.20
N LEU A 158 8.15 -9.27 -0.71
CA LEU A 158 8.37 -10.57 -0.09
C LEU A 158 8.78 -11.62 -1.12
N THR A 159 9.64 -12.55 -0.71
CA THR A 159 9.80 -13.81 -1.43
C THR A 159 8.50 -14.61 -1.37
N GLU A 160 8.27 -15.54 -2.33
CA GLU A 160 7.04 -16.34 -2.40
C GLU A 160 6.78 -17.18 -1.13
N ASP A 161 7.84 -17.56 -0.42
CA ASP A 161 7.74 -18.28 0.86
C ASP A 161 7.55 -17.35 2.08
N HIS A 162 7.38 -16.05 1.86
CA HIS A 162 7.25 -14.98 2.85
C HIS A 162 8.34 -14.97 3.93
N LYS A 163 9.54 -15.49 3.59
CA LYS A 163 10.64 -15.60 4.54
C LYS A 163 11.55 -14.39 4.54
N TYR A 164 11.69 -13.74 3.39
CA TYR A 164 12.53 -12.58 3.22
C TYR A 164 11.75 -11.45 2.57
N PHE A 165 11.96 -10.23 3.06
CA PHE A 165 11.52 -9.00 2.40
C PHE A 165 12.73 -8.35 1.76
N ILE A 166 12.71 -8.23 0.43
CA ILE A 166 13.77 -7.59 -0.34
C ILE A 166 13.43 -6.11 -0.43
N VAL A 167 14.27 -5.28 0.15
CA VAL A 167 14.08 -3.82 0.18
C VAL A 167 15.00 -3.15 -0.82
N ASN A 168 14.54 -2.05 -1.38
CA ASN A 168 15.29 -1.17 -2.26
C ASN A 168 15.38 0.22 -1.64
N ASP A 169 16.57 0.83 -1.68
CA ASP A 169 16.84 2.20 -1.31
C ASP A 169 16.90 3.07 -2.58
N GLU A 170 16.28 4.25 -2.57
CA GLU A 170 16.20 5.08 -3.76
C GLU A 170 17.38 6.06 -3.89
N LEU A 171 17.93 6.50 -2.77
CA LEU A 171 18.84 7.65 -2.75
C LEU A 171 20.29 7.32 -2.34
N ASP A 172 20.61 6.05 -2.12
CA ASP A 172 21.92 5.60 -1.71
C ASP A 172 23.03 5.96 -2.73
N GLU A 173 22.70 5.92 -4.02
CA GLU A 173 23.60 6.27 -5.13
C GLU A 173 23.98 7.77 -5.15
N ASN A 174 23.14 8.63 -4.56
CA ASN A 174 23.38 10.08 -4.56
C ASN A 174 24.41 10.56 -3.53
N SER A 175 24.85 9.68 -2.65
CA SER A 175 25.66 10.04 -1.48
C SER A 175 27.16 9.86 -1.62
N ASN A 176 27.66 9.33 -2.76
CA ASN A 176 29.05 8.86 -2.93
C ASN A 176 29.47 7.77 -1.90
N ALA A 177 28.53 7.10 -1.27
CA ALA A 177 28.80 6.09 -0.26
C ALA A 177 29.41 4.79 -0.83
N TYR A 178 29.37 4.63 -2.14
CA TYR A 178 29.88 3.45 -2.88
C TYR A 178 31.04 3.79 -3.84
N ASN A 179 32.00 4.60 -3.40
CA ASN A 179 33.29 4.78 -4.10
C ASN A 179 34.37 3.91 -3.49
#